data_4eb2cc4b07162f227ba6b23cde0cc293
#
_entry.id   4eb2cc4b07162f227ba6b23cde0cc293
#
_cell.length_a   1.000
_cell.length_b   1.000
_cell.length_c   1.000
_cell.angle_alpha   90.00
_cell.angle_beta   90.00
_cell.angle_gamma   90.00
#
_symmetry.space_group_name_H-M   'P 1'
#
loop_
_entity.id
_entity.type
_entity.pdbx_description
1 polymer ?
#
loop_
_entity_poly.entity_id
_entity_poly.type
_entity_poly.pdbx_seq_one_letter_code
_entity_poly.pdbx_strand_id
1 'polypeptide(L)'
;RVQVEFVSPKIVDAYLRYRPFDGLNFQLGEFKLPFSIENTEYPPLKYEFIEYPLSLCRLMGFNDVCGLSATGRDMGAMLYGGFFNRKGYSVLGYNFGVFNGEGLNVKDKNKSKDLVARLTLRPVRGLQIAGSYYWGEYGADYLKRVRYGAGACYDEGPLVVRAEWICGTTGLPARGELDSDGWYAVGGWRVTPSLMSVVRYDTFLENSSESASRQTNYTAGLLWQPVKFLRCQLNYTYEQYGGTNPDRNVVKAMLTGIF
;
A
#
# COMPACT_ATOMS: atom_id res chain seq x y z
N ARG A 1 -16.14 11.61 -4.72
CA ARG A 1 -16.21 10.72 -3.54
C ARG A 1 -15.77 11.49 -2.32
N VAL A 2 -16.45 11.27 -1.19
CA VAL A 2 -16.01 11.72 0.13
C VAL A 2 -16.10 10.52 1.06
N GLN A 3 -15.05 10.30 1.88
CA GLN A 3 -15.00 9.28 2.90
C GLN A 3 -14.44 9.91 4.19
N VAL A 4 -15.11 9.65 5.32
CA VAL A 4 -14.74 10.21 6.63
C VAL A 4 -14.52 9.07 7.60
N GLU A 5 -13.50 9.20 8.45
CA GLU A 5 -13.25 8.35 9.60
C GLU A 5 -13.84 9.02 10.84
N PHE A 6 -14.64 8.28 11.63
CA PHE A 6 -15.34 8.83 12.80
C PHE A 6 -14.61 8.61 14.13
N VAL A 7 -13.77 7.58 14.23
CA VAL A 7 -13.03 7.28 15.47
C VAL A 7 -11.95 8.32 15.74
N SER A 8 -11.28 8.76 14.68
CA SER A 8 -10.35 9.89 14.67
C SER A 8 -10.80 10.82 13.54
N PRO A 9 -11.70 11.77 13.80
CA PRO A 9 -12.39 12.52 12.75
C PRO A 9 -11.42 13.15 11.74
N LYS A 10 -11.42 12.60 10.51
CA LYS A 10 -10.62 13.10 9.40
C LYS A 10 -11.25 12.72 8.07
N ILE A 11 -10.99 13.52 7.07
CA ILE A 11 -11.37 13.21 5.69
C ILE A 11 -10.34 12.22 5.15
N VAL A 12 -10.78 11.03 4.80
CA VAL A 12 -9.89 9.97 4.29
C VAL A 12 -9.74 10.06 2.77
N ASP A 13 -10.86 10.25 2.07
CA ASP A 13 -10.87 10.51 0.62
C ASP A 13 -11.82 11.69 0.34
N ALA A 14 -11.35 12.70 -0.42
CA ALA A 14 -12.18 13.78 -0.94
C ALA A 14 -11.67 14.21 -2.31
N TYR A 15 -12.25 13.67 -3.37
CA TYR A 15 -11.74 13.91 -4.70
C TYR A 15 -12.84 14.00 -5.77
N LEU A 16 -12.51 14.70 -6.86
CA LEU A 16 -13.23 14.74 -8.11
C LEU A 16 -12.52 13.91 -9.17
N ARG A 17 -13.28 13.27 -10.04
CA ARG A 17 -12.79 12.56 -11.23
C ARG A 17 -13.48 13.08 -12.46
N TYR A 18 -12.66 13.33 -13.49
CA TYR A 18 -13.13 13.61 -14.85
C TYR A 18 -12.60 12.55 -15.79
N ARG A 19 -13.50 11.86 -16.49
CA ARG A 19 -13.18 10.69 -17.33
C ARG A 19 -13.71 10.91 -18.75
N PRO A 20 -12.99 11.66 -19.58
CA PRO A 20 -13.41 11.91 -20.96
C PRO A 20 -13.32 10.66 -21.84
N PHE A 21 -12.31 9.79 -21.62
CA PHE A 21 -12.12 8.53 -22.32
C PHE A 21 -11.14 7.61 -21.55
N ASP A 22 -11.13 6.32 -21.86
CA ASP A 22 -10.40 5.29 -21.10
C ASP A 22 -8.89 5.55 -21.01
N GLY A 23 -8.30 6.08 -22.07
CA GLY A 23 -6.86 6.33 -22.17
C GLY A 23 -6.37 7.55 -21.38
N LEU A 24 -7.26 8.47 -20.97
CA LEU A 24 -6.87 9.69 -20.25
C LEU A 24 -7.98 10.13 -19.29
N ASN A 25 -7.69 10.09 -18.02
CA ASN A 25 -8.57 10.50 -16.95
C ASN A 25 -7.83 11.39 -15.97
N PHE A 26 -8.58 12.23 -15.26
CA PHE A 26 -8.05 13.19 -14.30
C PHE A 26 -8.67 12.94 -12.91
N GLN A 27 -7.87 13.06 -11.87
CA GLN A 27 -8.34 13.05 -10.49
C GLN A 27 -7.67 14.17 -9.71
N LEU A 28 -8.44 14.89 -8.89
CA LEU A 28 -7.98 16.03 -8.09
C LEU A 28 -8.59 15.95 -6.70
N GLY A 29 -7.79 16.19 -5.66
CA GLY A 29 -8.20 16.20 -4.27
C GLY A 29 -7.34 15.33 -3.39
N GLU A 30 -7.90 14.82 -2.29
CA GLU A 30 -7.22 13.93 -1.36
C GLU A 30 -7.60 12.47 -1.64
N PHE A 31 -6.62 11.62 -1.93
CA PHE A 31 -6.81 10.23 -2.30
C PHE A 31 -5.54 9.40 -2.14
N LYS A 32 -5.67 8.08 -2.31
CA LYS A 32 -4.53 7.15 -2.26
C LYS A 32 -3.50 7.44 -3.34
N LEU A 33 -2.25 7.50 -2.93
CA LEU A 33 -1.09 7.56 -3.83
C LEU A 33 -1.06 6.33 -4.75
N PRO A 34 -0.76 6.49 -6.04
CA PRO A 34 -0.65 5.38 -6.97
C PRO A 34 0.69 4.63 -6.80
N PHE A 35 0.93 4.13 -5.60
CA PHE A 35 2.15 3.40 -5.25
C PHE A 35 1.78 2.11 -4.53
N SER A 36 2.49 1.01 -4.82
CA SER A 36 2.26 -0.35 -4.32
C SER A 36 0.98 -1.03 -4.81
N ILE A 37 1.05 -2.34 -4.98
CA ILE A 37 -0.08 -3.20 -5.31
C ILE A 37 -1.11 -3.20 -4.16
N GLU A 38 -0.65 -3.39 -2.92
CA GLU A 38 -1.55 -3.43 -1.76
C GLU A 38 -2.28 -2.11 -1.53
N ASN A 39 -1.59 -0.98 -1.64
CA ASN A 39 -2.23 0.32 -1.45
C ASN A 39 -3.28 0.61 -2.53
N THR A 40 -3.04 0.22 -3.78
CA THR A 40 -3.90 0.58 -4.92
C THR A 40 -5.02 -0.41 -5.18
N GLU A 41 -4.76 -1.71 -5.13
CA GLU A 41 -5.69 -2.77 -5.55
C GLU A 41 -6.45 -3.41 -4.39
N TYR A 42 -5.88 -3.36 -3.15
CA TYR A 42 -6.42 -4.02 -1.98
C TYR A 42 -6.83 -3.02 -0.88
N PRO A 43 -7.94 -2.29 -1.05
CA PRO A 43 -8.47 -1.44 0.01
C PRO A 43 -8.89 -2.28 1.22
N PRO A 44 -9.03 -1.70 2.44
CA PRO A 44 -9.30 -2.45 3.67
C PRO A 44 -10.45 -3.45 3.59
N LEU A 45 -11.53 -3.13 2.85
CA LEU A 45 -12.67 -4.05 2.67
C LEU A 45 -12.39 -5.24 1.73
N LYS A 46 -11.30 -5.24 0.98
CA LYS A 46 -10.87 -6.34 0.14
C LYS A 46 -9.63 -7.06 0.66
N TYR A 47 -8.92 -6.42 1.59
CA TYR A 47 -7.64 -6.92 2.08
C TYR A 47 -7.83 -8.11 3.01
N GLU A 48 -7.14 -9.20 2.76
CA GLU A 48 -7.34 -10.48 3.45
C GLU A 48 -6.78 -10.48 4.88
N PHE A 49 -5.74 -9.66 5.13
CA PHE A 49 -5.13 -9.51 6.45
C PHE A 49 -5.66 -8.28 7.18
N ILE A 50 -5.40 -8.22 8.48
CA ILE A 50 -5.76 -7.06 9.30
C ILE A 50 -4.75 -5.92 9.10
N GLU A 51 -3.47 -6.26 8.88
CA GLU A 51 -2.40 -5.29 8.68
C GLU A 51 -1.71 -5.45 7.34
N TYR A 52 -1.29 -4.34 6.76
CA TYR A 52 -0.48 -4.29 5.56
C TYR A 52 0.96 -4.81 5.82
N PRO A 53 1.73 -5.19 4.76
CA PRO A 53 3.11 -5.62 4.89
C PRO A 53 4.01 -4.53 5.46
N LEU A 54 5.09 -4.93 6.14
CA LEU A 54 6.06 -4.04 6.78
C LEU A 54 6.60 -2.98 5.82
N SER A 55 7.04 -3.39 4.62
CA SER A 55 7.62 -2.48 3.63
C SER A 55 6.64 -1.38 3.20
N LEU A 56 5.36 -1.71 3.00
CA LEU A 56 4.33 -0.71 2.72
C LEU A 56 4.07 0.19 3.93
N CYS A 57 3.94 -0.38 5.13
CA CYS A 57 3.71 0.38 6.35
C CYS A 57 4.83 1.38 6.63
N ARG A 58 6.08 0.92 6.52
CA ARG A 58 7.26 1.69 6.89
C ARG A 58 7.71 2.71 5.83
N LEU A 59 7.28 2.56 4.58
CA LEU A 59 7.71 3.43 3.47
C LEU A 59 6.57 4.24 2.84
N MET A 60 5.30 4.00 3.19
CA MET A 60 4.16 4.68 2.56
C MET A 60 3.20 5.33 3.56
N GLY A 61 3.66 5.67 4.75
CA GLY A 61 2.92 6.51 5.68
C GLY A 61 1.91 5.82 6.57
N PHE A 62 1.97 4.50 6.78
CA PHE A 62 1.13 3.82 7.79
C PHE A 62 1.80 3.78 9.19
N ASN A 63 3.09 3.82 9.23
CA ASN A 63 3.99 4.01 10.35
C ASN A 63 5.37 4.27 9.75
N ASP A 64 5.47 5.32 8.95
CA ASP A 64 6.59 5.61 8.07
C ASP A 64 7.85 5.92 8.88
N VAL A 65 9.00 5.53 8.35
CA VAL A 65 10.32 5.83 8.96
C VAL A 65 10.58 7.34 9.09
N CYS A 66 9.91 8.16 8.28
CA CYS A 66 9.95 9.63 8.38
C CYS A 66 8.95 10.23 9.37
N GLY A 67 8.16 9.39 10.06
CA GLY A 67 7.17 9.85 11.03
C GLY A 67 5.85 10.36 10.42
N LEU A 68 5.66 10.29 9.11
CA LEU A 68 4.40 10.65 8.46
C LEU A 68 3.32 9.58 8.72
N SER A 69 2.11 10.02 8.99
CA SER A 69 0.94 9.15 9.18
C SER A 69 -0.08 9.40 8.09
N ALA A 70 0.32 9.17 6.84
CA ALA A 70 -0.46 9.49 5.65
C ALA A 70 -1.45 8.39 5.24
N THR A 71 -1.34 7.19 5.78
CA THR A 71 -2.12 6.02 5.39
C THR A 71 -2.14 5.78 3.86
N GLY A 72 -1.00 6.00 3.21
CA GLY A 72 -0.82 5.87 1.76
C GLY A 72 -1.59 6.90 0.94
N ARG A 73 -1.91 8.08 1.52
CA ARG A 73 -2.72 9.13 0.88
C ARG A 73 -2.02 10.49 0.93
N ASP A 74 -2.45 11.36 0.02
CA ASP A 74 -2.04 12.76 0.01
C ASP A 74 -3.00 13.60 -0.85
N MET A 75 -2.93 14.90 -0.70
CA MET A 75 -3.61 15.85 -1.56
C MET A 75 -2.81 16.10 -2.84
N GLY A 76 -3.46 15.99 -4.00
CA GLY A 76 -2.79 16.19 -5.28
C GLY A 76 -3.67 16.07 -6.50
N ALA A 77 -3.02 16.02 -7.65
CA ALA A 77 -3.62 15.82 -8.95
C ALA A 77 -2.98 14.63 -9.66
N MET A 78 -3.78 13.82 -10.34
CA MET A 78 -3.32 12.62 -11.02
C MET A 78 -3.94 12.48 -12.40
N LEU A 79 -3.11 12.13 -13.38
CA LEU A 79 -3.50 11.58 -14.67
C LEU A 79 -3.42 10.06 -14.60
N TYR A 80 -4.42 9.38 -15.16
CA TYR A 80 -4.42 7.92 -15.23
C TYR A 80 -5.22 7.43 -16.44
N GLY A 81 -4.91 6.25 -16.89
CA GLY A 81 -5.60 5.66 -18.03
C GLY A 81 -5.19 4.21 -18.28
N GLY A 82 -5.83 3.65 -19.31
CA GLY A 82 -5.54 2.29 -19.75
C GLY A 82 -5.61 2.18 -21.26
N PHE A 83 -4.77 1.31 -21.81
CA PHE A 83 -4.68 1.02 -23.23
C PHE A 83 -4.82 -0.48 -23.50
N PHE A 84 -5.13 -0.79 -24.75
CA PHE A 84 -5.30 -2.17 -25.22
C PHE A 84 -6.38 -2.91 -24.44
N ASN A 85 -7.59 -2.33 -24.42
CA ASN A 85 -8.72 -2.86 -23.67
C ASN A 85 -9.12 -4.25 -24.17
N ARG A 86 -9.18 -5.21 -23.26
CA ARG A 86 -9.74 -6.55 -23.43
C ARG A 86 -11.00 -6.66 -22.59
N LYS A 87 -11.73 -7.79 -22.71
CA LYS A 87 -12.98 -8.04 -21.99
C LYS A 87 -12.84 -7.80 -20.48
N GLY A 88 -13.17 -6.58 -20.04
CA GLY A 88 -13.23 -6.18 -18.63
C GLY A 88 -11.93 -5.66 -18.00
N TYR A 89 -10.81 -5.50 -18.73
CA TYR A 89 -9.57 -4.92 -18.23
C TYR A 89 -8.72 -4.27 -19.34
N SER A 90 -7.87 -3.31 -18.97
CA SER A 90 -6.85 -2.74 -19.86
C SER A 90 -5.53 -3.50 -19.66
N VAL A 91 -4.88 -3.88 -20.76
CA VAL A 91 -3.61 -4.61 -20.74
C VAL A 91 -2.50 -3.75 -20.16
N LEU A 92 -2.42 -2.48 -20.58
CA LEU A 92 -1.47 -1.50 -20.06
C LEU A 92 -2.24 -0.42 -19.30
N GLY A 93 -1.83 -0.16 -18.05
CA GLY A 93 -2.35 0.93 -17.23
C GLY A 93 -1.23 1.86 -16.79
N TYR A 94 -1.53 3.13 -16.62
CA TYR A 94 -0.60 4.11 -16.07
C TYR A 94 -1.29 5.04 -15.07
N ASN A 95 -0.51 5.51 -14.11
CA ASN A 95 -0.84 6.60 -13.21
C ASN A 95 0.37 7.53 -13.10
N PHE A 96 0.14 8.83 -13.18
CA PHE A 96 1.14 9.85 -12.92
C PHE A 96 0.50 10.98 -12.11
N GLY A 97 1.04 11.28 -10.95
CA GLY A 97 0.47 12.27 -10.05
C GLY A 97 1.50 13.20 -9.43
N VAL A 98 1.00 14.37 -9.06
CA VAL A 98 1.74 15.42 -8.34
C VAL A 98 1.01 15.65 -7.02
N PHE A 99 1.72 15.60 -5.91
CA PHE A 99 1.17 15.62 -4.56
C PHE A 99 1.91 16.61 -3.66
N ASN A 100 1.30 16.96 -2.52
CA ASN A 100 1.92 17.89 -1.58
C ASN A 100 3.10 17.30 -0.79
N GLY A 101 3.12 15.97 -0.55
CA GLY A 101 4.23 15.31 0.15
C GLY A 101 4.11 15.20 1.66
N GLU A 102 3.12 15.84 2.28
CA GLU A 102 2.97 15.89 3.74
C GLU A 102 1.97 14.86 4.30
N GLY A 103 1.22 14.18 3.42
CA GLY A 103 0.28 13.13 3.78
C GLY A 103 -1.12 13.63 4.14
N LEU A 104 -1.90 12.73 4.74
CA LEU A 104 -3.35 12.87 4.95
C LEU A 104 -3.72 14.05 5.85
N ASN A 105 -4.54 15.00 5.33
CA ASN A 105 -5.06 16.17 6.04
C ASN A 105 -3.97 17.07 6.65
N VAL A 106 -2.75 17.04 6.14
CA VAL A 106 -1.65 17.86 6.60
C VAL A 106 -1.44 19.05 5.65
N LYS A 107 -1.30 20.23 6.22
CA LYS A 107 -0.97 21.43 5.45
C LYS A 107 0.44 21.29 4.89
N ASP A 108 0.60 21.67 3.64
CA ASP A 108 1.89 21.75 2.97
C ASP A 108 2.86 22.65 3.76
N LYS A 109 4.04 22.13 4.07
CA LYS A 109 5.07 22.80 4.90
C LYS A 109 6.24 23.33 4.07
N ASN A 110 6.31 22.92 2.79
CA ASN A 110 7.36 23.37 1.87
C ASN A 110 6.75 23.75 0.51
N LYS A 111 7.57 24.17 -0.45
CA LYS A 111 7.11 24.51 -1.81
C LYS A 111 7.34 23.38 -2.81
N SER A 112 8.01 22.31 -2.39
CA SER A 112 8.23 21.13 -3.23
C SER A 112 6.94 20.37 -3.46
N LYS A 113 6.88 19.63 -4.57
CA LYS A 113 5.78 18.73 -4.87
C LYS A 113 6.33 17.36 -5.20
N ASP A 114 5.68 16.36 -4.63
CA ASP A 114 6.05 14.97 -4.83
C ASP A 114 5.50 14.44 -6.15
N LEU A 115 6.31 13.67 -6.86
CA LEU A 115 5.94 12.99 -8.10
C LEU A 115 5.76 11.51 -7.84
N VAL A 116 4.63 10.95 -8.25
CA VAL A 116 4.36 9.52 -8.14
C VAL A 116 3.93 8.98 -9.50
N ALA A 117 4.60 7.92 -9.94
CA ALA A 117 4.29 7.24 -11.18
C ALA A 117 4.10 5.74 -10.93
N ARG A 118 3.15 5.14 -11.64
CA ARG A 118 2.93 3.69 -11.64
C ARG A 118 2.57 3.21 -13.03
N LEU A 119 3.22 2.12 -13.44
CA LEU A 119 2.87 1.37 -14.64
C LEU A 119 2.34 0.00 -14.25
N THR A 120 1.34 -0.48 -14.97
CA THR A 120 0.70 -1.77 -14.72
C THR A 120 0.53 -2.51 -16.03
N LEU A 121 0.99 -3.76 -16.08
CA LEU A 121 0.81 -4.66 -17.20
C LEU A 121 -0.08 -5.83 -16.78
N ARG A 122 -1.14 -6.08 -17.54
CA ARG A 122 -2.07 -7.21 -17.33
C ARG A 122 -2.11 -8.08 -18.61
N PRO A 123 -1.14 -9.00 -18.76
CA PRO A 123 -1.03 -9.80 -19.99
C PRO A 123 -2.20 -10.75 -20.18
N VAL A 124 -2.72 -11.29 -19.08
CA VAL A 124 -3.89 -12.17 -19.03
C VAL A 124 -4.78 -11.77 -17.85
N ARG A 125 -6.02 -12.23 -17.86
CA ARG A 125 -6.96 -12.00 -16.76
C ARG A 125 -6.40 -12.57 -15.46
N GLY A 126 -6.58 -11.85 -14.37
CA GLY A 126 -6.08 -12.21 -13.04
C GLY A 126 -4.59 -11.89 -12.80
N LEU A 127 -3.74 -11.83 -13.83
CA LEU A 127 -2.32 -11.54 -13.69
C LEU A 127 -2.04 -10.04 -13.89
N GLN A 128 -1.38 -9.44 -12.92
CA GLN A 128 -0.90 -8.07 -12.98
C GLN A 128 0.58 -8.01 -12.56
N ILE A 129 1.36 -7.24 -13.31
CA ILE A 129 2.72 -6.85 -12.97
C ILE A 129 2.70 -5.33 -12.83
N ALA A 130 3.31 -4.77 -11.80
CA ALA A 130 3.32 -3.33 -11.58
C ALA A 130 4.70 -2.85 -11.11
N GLY A 131 5.09 -1.67 -11.60
CA GLY A 131 6.22 -0.91 -11.11
C GLY A 131 5.75 0.47 -10.66
N SER A 132 6.28 0.95 -9.53
CA SER A 132 5.94 2.24 -8.94
C SER A 132 7.21 3.03 -8.61
N TYR A 133 7.16 4.32 -8.81
CA TYR A 133 8.20 5.27 -8.45
C TYR A 133 7.59 6.45 -7.70
N TYR A 134 8.25 6.87 -6.63
CA TYR A 134 7.91 8.04 -5.84
C TYR A 134 9.17 8.86 -5.63
N TRP A 135 9.10 10.15 -5.92
CA TRP A 135 10.15 11.13 -5.65
C TRP A 135 9.53 12.35 -5.00
N GLY A 136 10.11 12.82 -3.92
CA GLY A 136 9.66 14.01 -3.26
C GLY A 136 10.50 14.44 -2.07
N GLU A 137 9.99 15.47 -1.39
CA GLU A 137 10.60 16.08 -0.22
C GLU A 137 9.51 16.40 0.81
N TYR A 138 9.78 16.18 2.08
CA TYR A 138 8.81 16.41 3.14
C TYR A 138 9.37 17.34 4.24
N GLY A 139 8.45 17.96 4.97
CA GLY A 139 8.78 18.87 6.06
C GLY A 139 9.38 20.21 5.60
N ALA A 140 9.56 21.12 6.53
CA ALA A 140 10.10 22.46 6.27
C ALA A 140 11.57 22.45 5.80
N ASP A 141 12.29 21.37 6.11
CA ASP A 141 13.72 21.22 5.80
C ASP A 141 13.96 20.53 4.44
N TYR A 142 12.90 20.29 3.65
CA TYR A 142 12.97 19.64 2.33
C TYR A 142 13.70 18.28 2.37
N LEU A 143 13.37 17.46 3.35
CA LEU A 143 13.99 16.16 3.56
C LEU A 143 13.60 15.20 2.44
N LYS A 144 14.59 14.58 1.83
CA LYS A 144 14.44 13.67 0.69
C LYS A 144 13.55 12.47 1.03
N ARG A 145 12.64 12.11 0.10
CA ARG A 145 11.82 10.92 0.16
C ARG A 145 11.70 10.30 -1.22
N VAL A 146 12.43 9.22 -1.46
CA VAL A 146 12.40 8.49 -2.73
C VAL A 146 12.02 7.04 -2.46
N ARG A 147 11.13 6.48 -3.28
CA ARG A 147 10.66 5.09 -3.17
C ARG A 147 10.59 4.43 -4.53
N TYR A 148 10.89 3.15 -4.54
CA TYR A 148 10.75 2.25 -5.69
C TYR A 148 9.93 1.04 -5.26
N GLY A 149 9.05 0.58 -6.12
CA GLY A 149 8.28 -0.65 -5.90
C GLY A 149 8.13 -1.43 -7.19
N ALA A 150 8.27 -2.74 -7.11
CA ALA A 150 8.02 -3.64 -8.22
C ALA A 150 7.40 -4.94 -7.69
N GLY A 151 6.36 -5.42 -8.36
CA GLY A 151 5.68 -6.63 -7.91
C GLY A 151 4.73 -7.21 -8.93
N ALA A 152 4.17 -8.36 -8.59
CA ALA A 152 3.18 -9.04 -9.37
C ALA A 152 2.09 -9.64 -8.48
N CYS A 153 0.88 -9.73 -9.00
CA CYS A 153 -0.20 -10.46 -8.35
C CYS A 153 -0.99 -11.29 -9.36
N TYR A 154 -1.46 -12.42 -8.89
CA TYR A 154 -2.44 -13.27 -9.58
C TYR A 154 -3.64 -13.47 -8.66
N ASP A 155 -4.82 -13.09 -9.13
CA ASP A 155 -6.07 -13.21 -8.39
C ASP A 155 -7.18 -13.64 -9.36
N GLU A 156 -7.30 -14.96 -9.53
CA GLU A 156 -8.34 -15.57 -10.38
C GLU A 156 -8.74 -16.92 -9.81
N GLY A 157 -10.04 -17.20 -9.81
CA GLY A 157 -10.60 -18.43 -9.25
C GLY A 157 -10.32 -18.58 -7.75
N PRO A 158 -9.89 -19.78 -7.28
CA PRO A 158 -9.63 -20.00 -5.86
C PRO A 158 -8.27 -19.44 -5.39
N LEU A 159 -7.34 -19.20 -6.30
CA LEU A 159 -5.95 -18.87 -5.99
C LEU A 159 -5.73 -17.37 -5.93
N VAL A 160 -5.04 -16.92 -4.88
CA VAL A 160 -4.46 -15.56 -4.78
C VAL A 160 -2.98 -15.71 -4.48
N VAL A 161 -2.14 -15.12 -5.32
CA VAL A 161 -0.69 -15.05 -5.10
C VAL A 161 -0.24 -13.64 -5.43
N ARG A 162 0.56 -13.01 -4.56
CA ARG A 162 1.20 -11.76 -4.88
C ARG A 162 2.51 -11.58 -4.13
N ALA A 163 3.41 -10.84 -4.74
CA ALA A 163 4.68 -10.46 -4.15
C ALA A 163 5.04 -9.06 -4.63
N GLU A 164 5.66 -8.29 -3.76
CA GLU A 164 6.15 -6.96 -4.09
C GLU A 164 7.40 -6.66 -3.28
N TRP A 165 8.36 -6.03 -3.92
CA TRP A 165 9.54 -5.45 -3.32
C TRP A 165 9.38 -3.93 -3.30
N ILE A 166 9.70 -3.30 -2.16
CA ILE A 166 9.66 -1.86 -1.96
C ILE A 166 10.94 -1.44 -1.26
N CYS A 167 11.64 -0.48 -1.82
CA CYS A 167 12.81 0.14 -1.20
C CYS A 167 12.76 1.66 -1.31
N GLY A 168 13.62 2.35 -0.59
CA GLY A 168 13.71 3.78 -0.71
C GLY A 168 14.73 4.43 0.20
N THR A 169 14.99 5.71 -0.10
CA THR A 169 15.85 6.60 0.68
C THR A 169 14.99 7.62 1.40
N THR A 170 15.23 7.81 2.68
CA THR A 170 14.54 8.79 3.54
C THR A 170 15.57 9.71 4.20
N GLY A 171 15.48 11.02 3.96
CA GLY A 171 16.23 12.00 4.71
C GLY A 171 15.67 12.13 6.12
N LEU A 172 16.51 12.10 7.13
CA LEU A 172 16.14 12.28 8.55
C LEU A 172 16.88 13.45 9.16
N PRO A 173 16.20 14.32 9.96
CA PRO A 173 16.80 15.59 10.43
C PRO A 173 18.12 15.43 11.19
N ALA A 174 18.29 14.35 11.96
CA ALA A 174 19.45 14.13 12.81
C ALA A 174 20.38 12.99 12.33
N ARG A 175 19.98 12.24 11.30
CA ARG A 175 20.66 11.00 10.90
C ARG A 175 21.15 10.99 9.45
N GLY A 176 20.84 12.05 8.67
CA GLY A 176 21.14 12.07 7.23
C GLY A 176 20.19 11.19 6.44
N GLU A 177 20.68 10.55 5.38
CA GLU A 177 19.88 9.65 4.53
C GLU A 177 19.86 8.23 5.10
N LEU A 178 18.68 7.63 5.14
CA LEU A 178 18.42 6.25 5.53
C LEU A 178 17.93 5.48 4.34
N ASP A 179 18.67 4.46 3.92
CA ASP A 179 18.24 3.53 2.88
C ASP A 179 17.56 2.33 3.53
N SER A 180 16.36 2.05 3.08
CA SER A 180 15.52 0.95 3.58
C SER A 180 15.06 0.07 2.45
N ASP A 181 14.88 -1.22 2.71
CA ASP A 181 14.30 -2.15 1.76
C ASP A 181 13.46 -3.23 2.41
N GLY A 182 12.53 -3.80 1.67
CA GLY A 182 11.72 -4.91 2.12
C GLY A 182 10.92 -5.53 0.99
N TRP A 183 10.45 -6.73 1.23
CA TRP A 183 9.57 -7.42 0.31
C TRP A 183 8.57 -8.31 1.05
N TYR A 184 7.51 -8.65 0.38
CA TYR A 184 6.53 -9.60 0.90
C TYR A 184 6.06 -10.56 -0.19
N ALA A 185 5.58 -11.72 0.25
CA ALA A 185 4.87 -12.69 -0.58
C ALA A 185 3.61 -13.15 0.15
N VAL A 186 2.51 -13.23 -0.58
CA VAL A 186 1.21 -13.68 -0.10
C VAL A 186 0.76 -14.88 -0.91
N GLY A 187 0.27 -15.92 -0.23
CA GLY A 187 -0.47 -17.03 -0.79
C GLY A 187 -1.84 -17.14 -0.16
N GLY A 188 -2.88 -17.27 -0.96
CA GLY A 188 -4.25 -17.40 -0.47
C GLY A 188 -5.04 -18.43 -1.27
N TRP A 189 -5.95 -19.12 -0.59
CA TRP A 189 -6.84 -20.08 -1.19
C TRP A 189 -8.28 -19.88 -0.73
N ARG A 190 -9.20 -19.64 -1.66
CA ARG A 190 -10.64 -19.58 -1.39
C ARG A 190 -11.18 -21.00 -1.23
N VAL A 191 -11.23 -21.45 0.03
CA VAL A 191 -11.69 -22.81 0.40
C VAL A 191 -13.17 -22.99 0.07
N THR A 192 -13.97 -21.95 0.32
CA THR A 192 -15.38 -21.85 -0.07
C THR A 192 -15.66 -20.41 -0.56
N PRO A 193 -16.83 -20.10 -1.13
CA PRO A 193 -17.19 -18.73 -1.47
C PRO A 193 -17.17 -17.75 -0.27
N SER A 194 -17.26 -18.25 0.96
CA SER A 194 -17.29 -17.45 2.18
C SER A 194 -16.05 -17.58 3.07
N LEU A 195 -15.14 -18.54 2.78
CA LEU A 195 -13.97 -18.80 3.61
C LEU A 195 -12.69 -18.83 2.78
N MET A 196 -11.71 -18.04 3.18
CA MET A 196 -10.38 -18.00 2.57
C MET A 196 -9.30 -18.20 3.63
N SER A 197 -8.34 -19.06 3.34
CA SER A 197 -7.09 -19.17 4.09
C SER A 197 -5.99 -18.38 3.41
N VAL A 198 -5.14 -17.71 4.19
CA VAL A 198 -4.06 -16.86 3.68
C VAL A 198 -2.80 -17.01 4.50
N VAL A 199 -1.66 -16.92 3.84
CA VAL A 199 -0.35 -16.84 4.48
C VAL A 199 0.44 -15.69 3.88
N ARG A 200 1.27 -15.04 4.68
CA ARG A 200 2.18 -13.99 4.23
C ARG A 200 3.53 -14.15 4.92
N TYR A 201 4.56 -14.07 4.11
CA TYR A 201 5.91 -13.76 4.53
C TYR A 201 6.18 -12.30 4.20
N ASP A 202 6.65 -11.50 5.13
CA ASP A 202 7.12 -10.15 4.85
C ASP A 202 8.36 -9.82 5.68
N THR A 203 9.31 -9.12 5.07
CA THR A 203 10.55 -8.70 5.72
C THR A 203 10.86 -7.26 5.36
N PHE A 204 11.41 -6.54 6.31
CA PHE A 204 11.80 -5.15 6.16
C PHE A 204 13.13 -4.89 6.88
N LEU A 205 14.04 -4.25 6.20
CA LEU A 205 15.32 -3.78 6.69
C LEU A 205 15.26 -2.25 6.76
N GLU A 206 15.11 -1.71 7.97
CA GLU A 206 14.93 -0.27 8.16
C GLU A 206 16.18 0.52 7.74
N ASN A 207 17.36 0.00 8.09
CA ASN A 207 18.65 0.52 7.65
C ASN A 207 19.39 -0.57 6.87
N SER A 208 19.54 -0.40 5.57
CA SER A 208 20.21 -1.39 4.71
C SER A 208 21.68 -1.66 5.09
N SER A 209 22.30 -0.73 5.82
CA SER A 209 23.67 -0.89 6.36
C SER A 209 23.73 -1.68 7.68
N GLU A 210 22.57 -1.95 8.33
CA GLU A 210 22.49 -2.55 9.66
C GLU A 210 21.56 -3.75 9.67
N SER A 211 22.09 -4.96 9.55
CA SER A 211 21.31 -6.20 9.56
C SER A 211 20.46 -6.38 10.83
N ALA A 212 20.88 -5.80 11.96
CA ALA A 212 20.14 -5.79 13.21
C ALA A 212 18.81 -5.00 13.14
N SER A 213 18.63 -4.12 12.15
CA SER A 213 17.38 -3.38 11.92
C SER A 213 16.31 -4.18 11.19
N ARG A 214 16.59 -5.47 10.86
CA ARG A 214 15.64 -6.34 10.16
C ARG A 214 14.50 -6.78 11.05
N GLN A 215 13.30 -6.69 10.50
CA GLN A 215 12.11 -7.37 11.03
C GLN A 215 11.55 -8.31 9.96
N THR A 216 11.16 -9.51 10.36
CA THR A 216 10.53 -10.50 9.49
C THR A 216 9.27 -11.02 10.16
N ASN A 217 8.16 -11.01 9.43
CA ASN A 217 6.86 -11.48 9.91
C ASN A 217 6.40 -12.70 9.10
N TYR A 218 5.94 -13.71 9.79
CA TYR A 218 5.27 -14.90 9.24
C TYR A 218 3.82 -14.86 9.70
N THR A 219 2.90 -14.56 8.80
CA THR A 219 1.48 -14.42 9.14
C THR A 219 0.65 -15.52 8.50
N ALA A 220 -0.17 -16.20 9.28
CA ALA A 220 -1.24 -17.06 8.82
C ALA A 220 -2.60 -16.44 9.20
N GLY A 221 -3.58 -16.54 8.33
CA GLY A 221 -4.88 -15.91 8.53
C GLY A 221 -6.04 -16.68 7.95
N LEU A 222 -7.19 -16.43 8.54
CA LEU A 222 -8.50 -16.86 8.05
C LEU A 222 -9.38 -15.61 7.83
N LEU A 223 -10.00 -15.56 6.67
CA LEU A 223 -11.01 -14.58 6.31
C LEU A 223 -12.33 -15.33 6.11
N TRP A 224 -13.33 -15.01 6.91
CA TRP A 224 -14.67 -15.58 6.82
C TRP A 224 -15.71 -14.50 6.62
N GLN A 225 -16.47 -14.58 5.53
CA GLN A 225 -17.55 -13.66 5.18
C GLN A 225 -18.84 -14.47 4.98
N PRO A 226 -19.53 -14.84 6.09
CA PRO A 226 -20.74 -15.69 6.01
C PRO A 226 -21.88 -15.02 5.26
N VAL A 227 -21.96 -13.70 5.32
CA VAL A 227 -22.96 -12.85 4.64
C VAL A 227 -22.31 -11.58 4.11
N LYS A 228 -22.95 -10.91 3.15
CA LYS A 228 -22.37 -9.73 2.45
C LYS A 228 -22.03 -8.57 3.39
N PHE A 229 -22.72 -8.43 4.52
CA PHE A 229 -22.58 -7.34 5.46
C PHE A 229 -21.71 -7.67 6.69
N LEU A 230 -21.17 -8.88 6.81
CA LEU A 230 -20.35 -9.29 7.96
C LEU A 230 -19.07 -9.97 7.49
N ARG A 231 -17.94 -9.47 7.94
CA ARG A 231 -16.60 -9.99 7.64
C ARG A 231 -15.82 -10.18 8.92
N CYS A 232 -15.29 -11.38 9.10
CA CYS A 232 -14.47 -11.79 10.24
C CYS A 232 -13.07 -12.12 9.74
N GLN A 233 -12.05 -11.60 10.41
CA GLN A 233 -10.65 -11.88 10.12
C GLN A 233 -9.95 -12.32 11.39
N LEU A 234 -9.14 -13.37 11.29
CA LEU A 234 -8.26 -13.85 12.36
C LEU A 234 -6.86 -14.01 11.78
N ASN A 235 -5.88 -13.36 12.38
CA ASN A 235 -4.47 -13.48 11.98
C ASN A 235 -3.62 -13.89 13.18
N TYR A 236 -2.71 -14.82 12.93
CA TYR A 236 -1.58 -15.11 13.81
C TYR A 236 -0.31 -14.67 13.09
N THR A 237 0.54 -13.90 13.76
CA THR A 237 1.82 -13.43 13.25
C THR A 237 2.93 -13.78 14.23
N TYR A 238 3.97 -14.45 13.71
CA TYR A 238 5.26 -14.55 14.39
C TYR A 238 6.16 -13.44 13.86
N GLU A 239 6.56 -12.53 14.75
CA GLU A 239 7.44 -11.40 14.45
C GLU A 239 8.85 -11.71 14.93
N GLN A 240 9.78 -11.76 14.01
CA GLN A 240 11.19 -12.01 14.27
C GLN A 240 12.00 -10.72 14.08
N TYR A 241 12.86 -10.43 15.03
CA TYR A 241 13.69 -9.22 15.04
C TYR A 241 15.16 -9.56 14.92
N GLY A 242 15.90 -8.86 14.04
CA GLY A 242 17.33 -9.06 13.82
C GLY A 242 18.26 -8.51 14.92
N GLY A 243 17.71 -7.66 15.82
CA GLY A 243 18.46 -7.02 16.89
C GLY A 243 18.29 -7.71 18.25
N THR A 244 18.36 -6.95 19.34
CA THR A 244 18.20 -7.42 20.72
C THR A 244 16.73 -7.53 21.17
N ASN A 245 15.79 -7.07 20.35
CA ASN A 245 14.38 -7.18 20.68
C ASN A 245 13.95 -8.66 20.65
N PRO A 246 13.16 -9.11 21.64
CA PRO A 246 12.66 -10.47 21.62
C PRO A 246 11.62 -10.67 20.52
N ASP A 247 11.63 -11.85 19.92
CA ASP A 247 10.59 -12.27 18.99
C ASP A 247 9.22 -12.30 19.66
N ARG A 248 8.15 -12.07 18.88
CA ARG A 248 6.79 -11.97 19.40
C ARG A 248 5.82 -12.86 18.66
N ASN A 249 4.83 -13.35 19.41
CA ASN A 249 3.66 -14.03 18.88
C ASN A 249 2.46 -13.10 19.03
N VAL A 250 1.80 -12.75 17.94
CA VAL A 250 0.70 -11.78 17.91
C VAL A 250 -0.53 -12.44 17.30
N VAL A 251 -1.65 -12.39 18.01
CA VAL A 251 -2.97 -12.81 17.50
C VAL A 251 -3.85 -11.57 17.37
N LYS A 252 -4.42 -11.36 16.20
CA LYS A 252 -5.35 -10.26 15.93
C LYS A 252 -6.65 -10.80 15.36
N ALA A 253 -7.75 -10.30 15.86
CA ALA A 253 -9.09 -10.58 15.33
C ALA A 253 -9.78 -9.26 14.98
N MET A 254 -10.48 -9.24 13.85
CA MET A 254 -11.24 -8.08 13.38
C MET A 254 -12.62 -8.51 12.91
N LEU A 255 -13.63 -7.77 13.34
CA LEU A 255 -15.00 -7.89 12.88
C LEU A 255 -15.37 -6.61 12.12
N THR A 256 -15.83 -6.74 10.88
CA THR A 256 -16.22 -5.60 10.05
C THR A 256 -17.67 -5.72 9.63
N GLY A 257 -18.48 -4.70 9.99
CA GLY A 257 -19.84 -4.51 9.45
C GLY A 257 -19.77 -3.69 8.15
N ILE A 258 -20.50 -4.09 7.12
CA ILE A 258 -20.56 -3.42 5.81
C ILE A 258 -22.03 -3.01 5.58
N PHE A 259 -22.31 -1.72 5.52
CA PHE A 259 -23.66 -1.16 5.39
C PHE A 259 -23.86 -0.46 4.05
#